data_0aae39b586763cc4d61c8b818076770f
#
_entry.id   0aae39b586763cc4d61c8b818076770f
#
_cell.length_a   1.000
_cell.length_b   1.000
_cell.length_c   1.000
_cell.angle_alpha   90.00
_cell.angle_beta   90.00
_cell.angle_gamma   90.00
#
_symmetry.space_group_name_H-M   'P 1'
#
loop_
_entity.id
_entity.type
_entity.pdbx_description
1 polymer ?
#
loop_
_entity_poly.entity_id
_entity_poly.type
_entity_poly.pdbx_seq_one_letter_code
_entity_poly.pdbx_strand_id
1 'polypeptide(L)'
;MAVIIYPRTMNWSYMKQRPQQLMAQLGALGHQVFFENLAPLDKEFKEIEPNVFLFTDTKTFLHKKLPALRKEHPIVVWTTWSKLRTRISTLFKPDVTIYDCCDEFPHWAKYEPKMIDEADHVVCTAEVIHTRLSLAYPDKPLTLIPNGADSSFFHIPFSERPTDLPPGPVVAYIGAWAYWVDHELFAKAALRFPNVQFVSIGAPYGSSGDYSKLPNVHILGEKPHQELKRYLTHIDVALIPFQYHPITLATNPVKAYEYLASGVRVLSTALPECIAMEPHVTTATTHDDFLGKLSSMLHHPDTEEHKLGRIAYARENRWVERGLKADQVIRQAILDKGMNPH
;
A
#
# COMPACT_ATOMS: atom_id res chain seq x y z
N MET A 1 -7.34 -17.31 -17.86
CA MET A 1 -6.61 -16.06 -18.18
C MET A 1 -7.63 -14.97 -18.49
N ALA A 2 -7.40 -13.70 -18.07
CA ALA A 2 -8.32 -12.59 -18.31
C ALA A 2 -7.53 -11.34 -18.75
N VAL A 3 -8.23 -10.40 -19.37
CA VAL A 3 -7.72 -9.03 -19.55
C VAL A 3 -8.18 -8.18 -18.39
N ILE A 4 -7.24 -7.60 -17.66
CA ILE A 4 -7.51 -6.77 -16.50
C ILE A 4 -7.22 -5.30 -16.86
N ILE A 5 -8.20 -4.44 -16.67
CA ILE A 5 -8.06 -3.00 -16.89
C ILE A 5 -8.05 -2.32 -15.52
N TYR A 6 -6.97 -1.57 -15.24
CA TYR A 6 -6.92 -0.66 -14.09
C TYR A 6 -7.15 0.77 -14.59
N PRO A 7 -8.29 1.40 -14.27
CA PRO A 7 -8.65 2.73 -14.78
C PRO A 7 -7.75 3.82 -14.22
N ARG A 8 -7.70 4.95 -14.91
CA ARG A 8 -6.90 6.12 -14.60
C ARG A 8 -7.14 6.67 -13.19
N THR A 9 -6.19 6.46 -12.30
CA THR A 9 -6.18 6.99 -10.93
C THR A 9 -4.85 7.64 -10.58
N MET A 10 -3.74 7.09 -11.06
CA MET A 10 -2.38 7.49 -10.71
C MET A 10 -1.40 7.16 -11.85
N ASN A 11 -0.17 7.66 -11.71
CA ASN A 11 0.95 7.21 -12.54
C ASN A 11 1.54 5.93 -11.97
N TRP A 12 1.96 5.02 -12.86
CA TRP A 12 2.66 3.81 -12.44
C TRP A 12 3.95 4.08 -11.67
N SER A 13 4.69 5.10 -12.09
CA SER A 13 5.95 5.51 -11.47
C SER A 13 5.80 6.31 -10.17
N TYR A 14 4.57 6.71 -9.80
CA TYR A 14 4.32 7.45 -8.58
C TYR A 14 4.14 6.50 -7.41
N MET A 15 4.93 6.68 -6.35
CA MET A 15 4.90 5.93 -5.09
C MET A 15 4.33 4.51 -5.25
N LYS A 16 5.21 3.50 -5.32
CA LYS A 16 4.77 2.11 -5.52
C LYS A 16 3.84 1.67 -4.38
N GLN A 17 2.58 1.49 -4.68
CA GLN A 17 1.50 1.18 -3.74
C GLN A 17 0.73 -0.08 -4.17
N ARG A 18 -0.35 -0.39 -3.45
CA ARG A 18 -1.22 -1.55 -3.72
C ARG A 18 -1.60 -1.74 -5.19
N PRO A 19 -2.06 -0.71 -5.95
CA PRO A 19 -2.44 -0.93 -7.35
C PRO A 19 -1.31 -1.48 -8.20
N GLN A 20 -0.12 -0.87 -8.13
CA GLN A 20 1.03 -1.34 -8.91
C GLN A 20 1.48 -2.73 -8.47
N GLN A 21 1.50 -2.99 -7.16
CA GLN A 21 1.88 -4.28 -6.61
C GLN A 21 0.94 -5.40 -7.06
N LEU A 22 -0.38 -5.23 -6.89
CA LEU A 22 -1.35 -6.26 -7.31
C LEU A 22 -1.36 -6.45 -8.83
N MET A 23 -1.33 -5.38 -9.61
CA MET A 23 -1.32 -5.47 -11.08
C MET A 23 -0.06 -6.18 -11.59
N ALA A 24 1.10 -5.95 -10.98
CA ALA A 24 2.34 -6.68 -11.31
C ALA A 24 2.20 -8.19 -10.99
N GLN A 25 1.63 -8.56 -9.84
CA GLN A 25 1.42 -9.97 -9.50
C GLN A 25 0.41 -10.64 -10.45
N LEU A 26 -0.67 -9.98 -10.81
CA LEU A 26 -1.66 -10.51 -11.75
C LEU A 26 -1.06 -10.70 -13.16
N GLY A 27 -0.20 -9.79 -13.60
CA GLY A 27 0.58 -9.94 -14.83
C GLY A 27 1.52 -11.15 -14.76
N ALA A 28 2.23 -11.33 -13.65
CA ALA A 28 3.12 -12.48 -13.43
C ALA A 28 2.35 -13.83 -13.41
N LEU A 29 1.07 -13.81 -13.01
CA LEU A 29 0.18 -14.99 -13.06
C LEU A 29 -0.43 -15.24 -14.44
N GLY A 30 -0.06 -14.47 -15.47
CA GLY A 30 -0.42 -14.68 -16.86
C GLY A 30 -1.65 -13.90 -17.33
N HIS A 31 -2.24 -13.02 -16.50
CA HIS A 31 -3.26 -12.09 -17.00
C HIS A 31 -2.64 -10.98 -17.85
N GLN A 32 -3.34 -10.49 -18.85
CA GLN A 32 -2.94 -9.28 -19.57
C GLN A 32 -3.48 -8.06 -18.84
N VAL A 33 -2.60 -7.31 -18.19
CA VAL A 33 -2.96 -6.12 -17.39
C VAL A 33 -2.75 -4.86 -18.22
N PHE A 34 -3.78 -4.03 -18.34
CA PHE A 34 -3.74 -2.72 -18.97
C PHE A 34 -3.97 -1.63 -17.91
N PHE A 35 -2.90 -0.96 -17.52
CA PHE A 35 -2.94 0.12 -16.54
C PHE A 35 -3.05 1.47 -17.23
N GLU A 36 -4.15 2.19 -17.01
CA GLU A 36 -4.37 3.52 -17.59
C GLU A 36 -3.58 4.56 -16.82
N ASN A 37 -2.42 4.97 -17.37
CA ASN A 37 -1.50 5.92 -16.75
C ASN A 37 -2.00 7.38 -16.89
N LEU A 38 -1.63 8.26 -15.95
CA LEU A 38 -1.97 9.69 -16.02
C LEU A 38 -1.04 10.47 -16.95
N ALA A 39 0.27 10.28 -16.77
CA ALA A 39 1.28 10.99 -17.57
C ALA A 39 1.37 10.38 -18.98
N PRO A 40 1.65 11.22 -19.99
CA PRO A 40 1.91 10.75 -21.35
C PRO A 40 3.01 9.70 -21.41
N LEU A 41 2.94 8.81 -22.39
CA LEU A 41 3.92 7.78 -22.68
C LEU A 41 4.60 8.05 -24.02
N ASP A 42 5.81 7.54 -24.17
CA ASP A 42 6.59 7.56 -25.42
C ASP A 42 6.06 6.60 -26.50
N LYS A 43 5.21 5.63 -26.08
CA LYS A 43 4.57 4.65 -26.95
C LYS A 43 3.06 4.54 -26.62
N GLU A 44 2.29 4.11 -27.60
CA GLU A 44 0.84 3.90 -27.45
C GLU A 44 0.51 2.88 -26.34
N PHE A 45 1.33 1.78 -26.30
CA PHE A 45 1.31 0.76 -25.25
C PHE A 45 2.75 0.44 -24.84
N LYS A 46 3.04 0.52 -23.55
CA LYS A 46 4.39 0.29 -23.00
C LYS A 46 4.34 -0.85 -21.98
N GLU A 47 4.92 -1.98 -22.31
CA GLU A 47 5.12 -3.06 -21.35
C GLU A 47 6.21 -2.65 -20.36
N ILE A 48 5.91 -2.80 -19.05
CA ILE A 48 6.78 -2.33 -17.97
C ILE A 48 7.12 -3.41 -16.95
N GLU A 49 6.29 -4.43 -16.88
CA GLU A 49 6.43 -5.68 -16.14
C GLU A 49 5.87 -6.81 -17.02
N PRO A 50 6.19 -8.06 -16.77
CA PRO A 50 5.63 -9.19 -17.56
C PRO A 50 4.11 -9.12 -17.65
N ASN A 51 3.57 -9.00 -18.87
CA ASN A 51 2.14 -8.87 -19.17
C ASN A 51 1.44 -7.62 -18.59
N VAL A 52 2.19 -6.61 -18.12
CA VAL A 52 1.64 -5.34 -17.65
C VAL A 52 1.97 -4.21 -18.62
N PHE A 53 0.93 -3.66 -19.23
CA PHE A 53 1.00 -2.65 -20.27
C PHE A 53 0.44 -1.31 -19.76
N LEU A 54 1.21 -0.24 -19.87
CA LEU A 54 0.71 1.12 -19.66
C LEU A 54 0.09 1.66 -20.95
N PHE A 55 -0.99 2.42 -20.79
CA PHE A 55 -1.57 3.25 -21.85
C PHE A 55 -2.12 4.55 -21.27
N THR A 56 -2.26 5.59 -22.13
CA THR A 56 -2.80 6.90 -21.76
C THR A 56 -3.94 7.36 -22.65
N ASP A 57 -3.93 6.92 -23.91
CA ASP A 57 -5.00 7.23 -24.86
C ASP A 57 -6.12 6.19 -24.76
N THR A 58 -7.12 6.52 -23.92
CA THR A 58 -8.31 5.70 -23.74
C THR A 58 -9.06 5.46 -25.06
N LYS A 59 -9.14 6.46 -25.94
CA LYS A 59 -9.87 6.34 -27.22
C LYS A 59 -9.21 5.29 -28.12
N THR A 60 -7.91 5.37 -28.29
CA THR A 60 -7.14 4.39 -29.03
C THR A 60 -7.25 2.98 -28.44
N PHE A 61 -7.16 2.85 -27.11
CA PHE A 61 -7.35 1.56 -26.44
C PHE A 61 -8.72 0.95 -26.75
N LEU A 62 -9.80 1.74 -26.61
CA LEU A 62 -11.18 1.30 -26.83
C LEU A 62 -11.46 0.89 -28.29
N HIS A 63 -10.84 1.57 -29.25
CA HIS A 63 -11.13 1.32 -30.67
C HIS A 63 -10.18 0.30 -31.33
N LYS A 64 -8.91 0.30 -30.94
CA LYS A 64 -7.91 -0.56 -31.59
C LYS A 64 -7.60 -1.84 -30.81
N LYS A 65 -7.51 -1.78 -29.47
CA LYS A 65 -6.98 -2.89 -28.68
C LYS A 65 -8.09 -3.72 -28.03
N LEU A 66 -9.00 -3.06 -27.29
CA LEU A 66 -10.04 -3.74 -26.50
C LEU A 66 -10.96 -4.67 -27.33
N PRO A 67 -11.40 -4.33 -28.59
CA PRO A 67 -12.27 -5.22 -29.36
C PRO A 67 -11.64 -6.58 -29.73
N ALA A 68 -10.35 -6.60 -29.97
CA ALA A 68 -9.62 -7.86 -30.24
C ALA A 68 -9.48 -8.70 -28.97
N LEU A 69 -9.08 -8.07 -27.86
CA LEU A 69 -8.93 -8.72 -26.56
C LEU A 69 -10.24 -9.36 -26.07
N ARG A 70 -11.35 -8.65 -26.23
CA ARG A 70 -12.70 -9.12 -25.83
C ARG A 70 -13.18 -10.38 -26.58
N LYS A 71 -12.64 -10.66 -27.75
CA LYS A 71 -12.98 -11.88 -28.50
C LYS A 71 -12.34 -13.12 -27.88
N GLU A 72 -11.24 -12.95 -27.21
CA GLU A 72 -10.40 -14.05 -26.73
C GLU A 72 -10.47 -14.24 -25.22
N HIS A 73 -10.74 -13.14 -24.46
CA HIS A 73 -10.65 -13.15 -23.02
C HIS A 73 -11.80 -12.36 -22.37
N PRO A 74 -12.26 -12.75 -21.17
CA PRO A 74 -13.13 -11.95 -20.35
C PRO A 74 -12.41 -10.64 -19.92
N ILE A 75 -13.17 -9.56 -19.94
CA ILE A 75 -12.69 -8.21 -19.56
C ILE A 75 -13.06 -7.95 -18.12
N VAL A 76 -12.06 -7.80 -17.27
CA VAL A 76 -12.18 -7.48 -15.86
C VAL A 76 -11.73 -6.04 -15.65
N VAL A 77 -12.50 -5.23 -14.94
CA VAL A 77 -12.01 -3.94 -14.41
C VAL A 77 -11.76 -4.09 -12.93
N TRP A 78 -10.54 -3.79 -12.51
CA TRP A 78 -10.15 -3.67 -11.11
C TRP A 78 -9.96 -2.21 -10.74
N THR A 79 -10.70 -1.67 -9.78
CA THR A 79 -10.63 -0.25 -9.42
C THR A 79 -10.63 -0.03 -7.92
N THR A 80 -9.82 0.94 -7.47
CA THR A 80 -9.80 1.41 -6.09
C THR A 80 -10.65 2.68 -5.89
N TRP A 81 -11.11 3.33 -6.96
CA TRP A 81 -11.84 4.60 -6.88
C TRP A 81 -13.32 4.43 -7.21
N SER A 82 -14.17 4.47 -6.19
CA SER A 82 -15.63 4.35 -6.31
C SER A 82 -16.26 5.39 -7.25
N LYS A 83 -15.70 6.59 -7.37
CA LYS A 83 -16.19 7.64 -8.27
C LYS A 83 -16.05 7.32 -9.76
N LEU A 84 -15.26 6.32 -10.13
CA LEU A 84 -15.05 5.92 -11.53
C LEU A 84 -16.16 5.03 -12.10
N ARG A 85 -17.14 4.64 -11.30
CA ARG A 85 -18.24 3.75 -11.69
C ARG A 85 -18.83 4.02 -13.07
N THR A 86 -19.32 5.25 -13.30
CA THR A 86 -19.94 5.62 -14.59
C THR A 86 -18.95 5.50 -15.75
N ARG A 87 -17.68 5.89 -15.54
CA ARG A 87 -16.63 5.75 -16.55
C ARG A 87 -16.39 4.27 -16.90
N ILE A 88 -16.36 3.40 -15.90
CA ILE A 88 -16.15 1.96 -16.07
C ILE A 88 -17.28 1.37 -16.91
N SER A 89 -18.52 1.55 -16.49
CA SER A 89 -19.69 0.97 -17.17
C SER A 89 -19.91 1.50 -18.58
N THR A 90 -19.62 2.77 -18.84
CA THR A 90 -19.86 3.40 -20.17
C THR A 90 -18.73 3.15 -21.15
N LEU A 91 -17.47 3.22 -20.71
CA LEU A 91 -16.32 3.13 -21.63
C LEU A 91 -15.80 1.70 -21.79
N PHE A 92 -15.50 1.04 -20.67
CA PHE A 92 -14.87 -0.27 -20.72
C PHE A 92 -15.89 -1.41 -20.88
N LYS A 93 -17.13 -1.24 -20.39
CA LYS A 93 -18.20 -2.26 -20.43
C LYS A 93 -17.66 -3.64 -20.02
N PRO A 94 -17.09 -3.79 -18.82
CA PRO A 94 -16.45 -5.02 -18.41
C PRO A 94 -17.46 -6.16 -18.27
N ASP A 95 -16.95 -7.39 -18.37
CA ASP A 95 -17.71 -8.59 -18.03
C ASP A 95 -17.77 -8.77 -16.51
N VAL A 96 -16.68 -8.36 -15.82
CA VAL A 96 -16.57 -8.39 -14.37
C VAL A 96 -15.97 -7.09 -13.86
N THR A 97 -16.56 -6.53 -12.80
CA THR A 97 -16.05 -5.37 -12.07
C THR A 97 -15.66 -5.77 -10.66
N ILE A 98 -14.39 -5.57 -10.29
CA ILE A 98 -13.87 -5.74 -8.94
C ILE A 98 -13.65 -4.35 -8.33
N TYR A 99 -14.32 -4.08 -7.21
CA TYR A 99 -14.08 -2.87 -6.41
C TYR A 99 -13.14 -3.20 -5.25
N ASP A 100 -11.97 -2.58 -5.24
CA ASP A 100 -10.95 -2.74 -4.20
C ASP A 100 -11.03 -1.55 -3.22
N CYS A 101 -11.79 -1.72 -2.13
CA CYS A 101 -11.98 -0.72 -1.07
C CYS A 101 -10.74 -0.72 -0.17
N CYS A 102 -9.74 0.07 -0.53
CA CYS A 102 -8.44 0.06 0.14
C CYS A 102 -8.30 1.10 1.27
N ASP A 103 -9.12 2.15 1.28
CA ASP A 103 -9.06 3.25 2.25
C ASP A 103 -10.43 3.88 2.50
N GLU A 104 -10.61 4.49 3.68
CA GLU A 104 -11.83 5.16 4.14
C GLU A 104 -11.79 6.69 3.89
N PHE A 105 -11.45 7.13 2.67
CA PHE A 105 -11.46 8.57 2.39
C PHE A 105 -12.87 9.15 2.37
N PRO A 106 -13.19 10.19 3.19
CA PRO A 106 -14.54 10.74 3.29
C PRO A 106 -15.14 11.22 1.95
N HIS A 107 -14.30 11.70 1.04
CA HIS A 107 -14.75 12.17 -0.26
C HIS A 107 -15.12 11.04 -1.24
N TRP A 108 -14.79 9.78 -0.92
CA TRP A 108 -15.21 8.60 -1.68
C TRP A 108 -16.53 8.01 -1.20
N ALA A 109 -16.86 8.19 0.08
CA ALA A 109 -18.00 7.58 0.76
C ALA A 109 -19.32 7.78 -0.01
N LYS A 110 -19.56 8.97 -0.58
CA LYS A 110 -20.80 9.27 -1.34
C LYS A 110 -20.96 8.46 -2.64
N TYR A 111 -19.87 7.92 -3.18
CA TYR A 111 -19.88 7.14 -4.42
C TYR A 111 -19.86 5.62 -4.16
N GLU A 112 -19.44 5.24 -2.97
CA GLU A 112 -19.20 3.84 -2.61
C GLU A 112 -20.44 2.95 -2.71
N PRO A 113 -21.64 3.32 -2.19
CA PRO A 113 -22.82 2.46 -2.26
C PRO A 113 -23.13 2.03 -3.70
N LYS A 114 -23.18 2.97 -4.63
CA LYS A 114 -23.46 2.68 -6.04
C LYS A 114 -22.33 1.87 -6.71
N MET A 115 -21.10 2.05 -6.27
CA MET A 115 -19.99 1.25 -6.77
C MET A 115 -20.08 -0.19 -6.28
N ILE A 116 -20.43 -0.40 -5.01
CA ILE A 116 -20.65 -1.74 -4.44
C ILE A 116 -21.82 -2.44 -5.10
N ASP A 117 -22.93 -1.73 -5.34
CA ASP A 117 -24.10 -2.31 -6.00
C ASP A 117 -23.75 -2.89 -7.38
N GLU A 118 -22.93 -2.15 -8.17
CA GLU A 118 -22.55 -2.53 -9.54
C GLU A 118 -21.33 -3.46 -9.62
N ALA A 119 -20.50 -3.53 -8.58
CA ALA A 119 -19.37 -4.44 -8.55
C ALA A 119 -19.85 -5.90 -8.43
N ASP A 120 -19.20 -6.81 -9.15
CA ASP A 120 -19.47 -8.24 -9.06
C ASP A 120 -18.83 -8.84 -7.80
N HIS A 121 -17.69 -8.28 -7.40
CA HIS A 121 -16.99 -8.66 -6.18
C HIS A 121 -16.36 -7.44 -5.52
N VAL A 122 -16.35 -7.39 -4.21
CA VAL A 122 -15.66 -6.35 -3.43
C VAL A 122 -14.46 -6.98 -2.73
N VAL A 123 -13.32 -6.28 -2.81
CA VAL A 123 -12.12 -6.62 -2.06
C VAL A 123 -11.88 -5.50 -1.05
N CYS A 124 -11.36 -5.80 0.12
CA CYS A 124 -10.94 -4.78 1.09
C CYS A 124 -9.59 -5.14 1.73
N THR A 125 -8.96 -4.15 2.38
CA THR A 125 -7.58 -4.27 2.87
C THR A 125 -7.46 -4.50 4.36
N ALA A 126 -8.50 -4.14 5.14
CA ALA A 126 -8.45 -4.12 6.60
C ALA A 126 -9.70 -4.75 7.21
N GLU A 127 -9.55 -5.37 8.37
CA GLU A 127 -10.67 -6.00 9.11
C GLU A 127 -11.77 -5.00 9.47
N VAL A 128 -11.43 -3.76 9.76
CA VAL A 128 -12.42 -2.70 10.04
C VAL A 128 -13.29 -2.45 8.80
N ILE A 129 -12.69 -2.36 7.61
CA ILE A 129 -13.43 -2.20 6.35
C ILE A 129 -14.26 -3.46 6.06
N HIS A 130 -13.68 -4.64 6.23
CA HIS A 130 -14.35 -5.92 6.01
C HIS A 130 -15.62 -6.04 6.88
N THR A 131 -15.48 -5.76 8.18
CA THR A 131 -16.61 -5.80 9.13
C THR A 131 -17.71 -4.82 8.73
N ARG A 132 -17.35 -3.57 8.41
CA ARG A 132 -18.32 -2.55 7.96
C ARG A 132 -19.07 -2.99 6.71
N LEU A 133 -18.35 -3.49 5.71
CA LEU A 133 -18.93 -3.91 4.44
C LEU A 133 -19.78 -5.16 4.57
N SER A 134 -19.36 -6.15 5.36
CA SER A 134 -20.12 -7.37 5.63
C SER A 134 -21.46 -7.07 6.31
N LEU A 135 -21.48 -6.11 7.23
CA LEU A 135 -22.72 -5.70 7.92
C LEU A 135 -23.64 -4.87 7.01
N ALA A 136 -23.08 -4.00 6.18
CA ALA A 136 -23.84 -3.13 5.30
C ALA A 136 -24.34 -3.84 4.03
N TYR A 137 -23.64 -4.86 3.55
CA TYR A 137 -23.88 -5.56 2.29
C TYR A 137 -23.71 -7.08 2.46
N PRO A 138 -24.56 -7.75 3.25
CA PRO A 138 -24.37 -9.15 3.65
C PRO A 138 -24.37 -10.14 2.46
N ASP A 139 -25.06 -9.81 1.38
CA ASP A 139 -25.17 -10.68 0.19
C ASP A 139 -24.10 -10.38 -0.87
N LYS A 140 -23.25 -9.35 -0.67
CA LYS A 140 -22.21 -9.00 -1.62
C LYS A 140 -20.98 -9.89 -1.47
N PRO A 141 -20.50 -10.54 -2.55
CA PRO A 141 -19.23 -11.24 -2.50
C PRO A 141 -18.11 -10.29 -2.05
N LEU A 142 -17.49 -10.62 -0.91
CA LEU A 142 -16.49 -9.79 -0.24
C LEU A 142 -15.29 -10.63 0.17
N THR A 143 -14.09 -10.14 -0.10
CA THR A 143 -12.84 -10.82 0.28
C THR A 143 -11.84 -9.84 0.90
N LEU A 144 -11.32 -10.20 2.08
CA LEU A 144 -10.22 -9.50 2.70
C LEU A 144 -8.89 -9.91 2.04
N ILE A 145 -8.22 -8.94 1.42
CA ILE A 145 -6.86 -9.07 0.85
C ILE A 145 -6.02 -7.93 1.43
N PRO A 146 -5.34 -8.11 2.56
CA PRO A 146 -4.46 -7.09 3.14
C PRO A 146 -3.34 -6.68 2.18
N ASN A 147 -2.65 -5.60 2.49
CA ASN A 147 -1.41 -5.25 1.83
C ASN A 147 -0.31 -6.29 2.12
N GLY A 148 0.86 -6.15 1.54
CA GLY A 148 1.93 -7.13 1.68
C GLY A 148 3.32 -6.53 1.53
N ALA A 149 4.33 -7.36 1.81
CA ALA A 149 5.73 -7.01 1.65
C ALA A 149 6.17 -7.11 0.17
N ASP A 150 6.90 -6.12 -0.31
CA ASP A 150 7.62 -6.22 -1.58
C ASP A 150 8.85 -7.13 -1.38
N SER A 151 9.02 -8.10 -2.28
CA SER A 151 10.11 -9.08 -2.19
C SER A 151 11.51 -8.46 -2.22
N SER A 152 11.66 -7.24 -2.72
CA SER A 152 12.94 -6.53 -2.76
C SER A 152 13.47 -6.11 -1.39
N PHE A 153 12.64 -6.14 -0.34
CA PHE A 153 13.03 -5.76 1.03
C PHE A 153 13.57 -6.93 1.86
N PHE A 154 13.50 -8.19 1.39
CA PHE A 154 13.99 -9.35 2.16
C PHE A 154 15.50 -9.60 2.07
N HIS A 155 16.12 -9.19 1.00
CA HIS A 155 17.55 -9.39 0.76
C HIS A 155 18.19 -8.05 0.45
N ILE A 156 18.55 -7.33 1.50
CA ILE A 156 19.23 -6.07 1.37
C ILE A 156 20.73 -6.37 1.52
N PRO A 157 21.52 -6.32 0.43
CA PRO A 157 22.96 -6.46 0.56
C PRO A 157 23.47 -5.31 1.42
N PHE A 158 24.58 -5.55 2.13
CA PHE A 158 25.26 -4.48 2.85
C PHE A 158 25.46 -3.30 1.91
N SER A 159 24.98 -2.15 2.30
CA SER A 159 25.11 -0.92 1.53
C SER A 159 25.77 0.16 2.39
N GLU A 160 26.54 0.99 1.76
CA GLU A 160 27.06 2.19 2.42
C GLU A 160 25.89 3.06 2.91
N ARG A 161 26.10 3.69 4.06
CA ARG A 161 25.13 4.61 4.64
C ARG A 161 24.81 5.72 3.63
N PRO A 162 23.53 6.02 3.36
CA PRO A 162 23.15 7.16 2.51
C PRO A 162 23.78 8.45 3.04
N THR A 163 24.35 9.25 2.15
CA THR A 163 25.10 10.47 2.53
C THR A 163 24.25 11.55 3.16
N ASP A 164 22.94 11.53 2.89
CA ASP A 164 21.96 12.45 3.48
C ASP A 164 21.31 11.90 4.77
N LEU A 165 21.65 10.67 5.17
CA LEU A 165 21.19 10.12 6.44
C LEU A 165 22.18 10.55 7.55
N PRO A 166 21.71 11.28 8.60
CA PRO A 166 22.57 11.81 9.64
C PRO A 166 23.28 10.67 10.42
N PRO A 167 24.48 10.92 10.96
CA PRO A 167 25.21 9.94 11.78
C PRO A 167 24.52 9.72 13.13
N GLY A 168 24.76 8.56 13.76
CA GLY A 168 24.22 8.18 15.08
C GLY A 168 22.99 7.30 14.98
N PRO A 169 22.29 7.06 16.10
CA PRO A 169 21.04 6.31 16.14
C PRO A 169 19.94 7.03 15.36
N VAL A 170 19.19 6.27 14.54
CA VAL A 170 18.14 6.81 13.66
C VAL A 170 16.80 6.19 13.96
N VAL A 171 15.83 7.05 14.21
CA VAL A 171 14.40 6.72 14.27
C VAL A 171 13.72 7.34 13.07
N ALA A 172 13.06 6.54 12.23
CA ALA A 172 12.56 7.04 10.95
C ALA A 172 11.09 6.72 10.69
N TYR A 173 10.44 7.64 9.99
CA TYR A 173 9.17 7.43 9.32
C TYR A 173 9.38 7.48 7.80
N ILE A 174 8.89 6.46 7.08
CA ILE A 174 8.93 6.42 5.61
C ILE A 174 7.49 6.41 5.06
N GLY A 175 7.14 7.40 4.27
CA GLY A 175 5.82 7.54 3.64
C GLY A 175 5.39 8.99 3.47
N ALA A 176 4.19 9.20 2.92
CA ALA A 176 3.64 10.55 2.77
C ALA A 176 3.59 11.29 4.11
N TRP A 177 4.22 12.46 4.16
CA TRP A 177 4.27 13.31 5.34
C TRP A 177 3.01 14.17 5.38
N ALA A 178 1.92 13.62 5.91
CA ALA A 178 0.56 14.10 5.76
C ALA A 178 -0.14 14.39 7.09
N TYR A 179 -1.34 14.98 7.03
CA TYR A 179 -2.12 15.36 8.20
C TYR A 179 -2.53 14.20 9.12
N TRP A 180 -2.51 12.97 8.63
CA TRP A 180 -2.79 11.77 9.44
C TRP A 180 -1.59 11.29 10.26
N VAL A 181 -0.40 11.84 10.01
CA VAL A 181 0.78 11.61 10.86
C VAL A 181 0.62 12.44 12.14
N ASP A 182 0.90 11.86 13.28
CA ASP A 182 0.92 12.57 14.56
C ASP A 182 2.23 13.37 14.68
N HIS A 183 2.19 14.57 14.13
CA HIS A 183 3.32 15.50 14.13
C HIS A 183 3.69 15.94 15.54
N GLU A 184 2.73 16.01 16.47
CA GLU A 184 2.97 16.35 17.86
C GLU A 184 3.75 15.23 18.57
N LEU A 185 3.33 13.97 18.37
CA LEU A 185 4.04 12.81 18.90
C LEU A 185 5.47 12.73 18.36
N PHE A 186 5.65 12.95 17.05
CA PHE A 186 6.97 12.93 16.42
C PHE A 186 7.88 14.03 16.99
N ALA A 187 7.37 15.26 17.19
CA ALA A 187 8.10 16.35 17.80
C ALA A 187 8.44 16.08 19.29
N LYS A 188 7.48 15.54 20.06
CA LYS A 188 7.71 15.14 21.46
C LYS A 188 8.81 14.08 21.57
N ALA A 189 8.82 13.10 20.65
CA ALA A 189 9.87 12.09 20.59
C ALA A 189 11.25 12.71 20.31
N ALA A 190 11.34 13.62 19.33
CA ALA A 190 12.58 14.30 19.00
C ALA A 190 13.11 15.15 20.18
N LEU A 191 12.25 15.87 20.89
CA LEU A 191 12.60 16.63 22.08
C LEU A 191 13.08 15.72 23.23
N ARG A 192 12.44 14.57 23.42
CA ARG A 192 12.75 13.61 24.49
C ARG A 192 14.10 12.92 24.30
N PHE A 193 14.50 12.72 23.04
CA PHE A 193 15.71 11.97 22.68
C PHE A 193 16.66 12.85 21.82
N PRO A 194 17.29 13.89 22.38
CA PRO A 194 18.06 14.87 21.60
C PRO A 194 19.31 14.30 20.93
N ASN A 195 19.80 13.15 21.38
CA ASN A 195 20.96 12.46 20.80
C ASN A 195 20.57 11.43 19.72
N VAL A 196 19.28 11.29 19.40
CA VAL A 196 18.74 10.39 18.37
C VAL A 196 18.28 11.23 17.18
N GLN A 197 18.58 10.78 15.98
CA GLN A 197 18.20 11.45 14.76
C GLN A 197 16.81 10.99 14.31
N PHE A 198 15.87 11.92 14.20
CA PHE A 198 14.52 11.66 13.73
C PHE A 198 14.42 12.02 12.26
N VAL A 199 14.13 11.03 11.42
CA VAL A 199 14.17 11.16 9.97
C VAL A 199 12.80 10.92 9.36
N SER A 200 12.35 11.81 8.48
CA SER A 200 11.19 11.58 7.61
C SER A 200 11.64 11.43 6.16
N ILE A 201 11.20 10.34 5.52
CA ILE A 201 11.45 10.08 4.09
C ILE A 201 10.11 9.94 3.39
N GLY A 202 9.78 10.90 2.52
CA GLY A 202 8.53 10.89 1.75
C GLY A 202 8.11 12.27 1.30
N ALA A 203 7.16 12.31 0.37
CA ALA A 203 6.62 13.57 -0.12
C ALA A 203 5.81 14.29 0.96
N PRO A 204 5.88 15.61 1.05
CA PRO A 204 4.95 16.40 1.85
C PRO A 204 3.56 16.31 1.21
N TYR A 205 2.55 15.98 2.05
CA TYR A 205 1.17 15.86 1.61
C TYR A 205 0.25 16.60 2.58
N GLY A 206 0.04 17.89 2.32
CA GLY A 206 -0.70 18.77 3.21
C GLY A 206 0.20 19.48 4.22
N SER A 207 -0.32 19.73 5.44
CA SER A 207 0.45 20.41 6.48
C SER A 207 1.54 19.50 7.05
N SER A 208 2.76 19.98 7.08
CA SER A 208 3.86 19.42 7.85
C SER A 208 4.01 20.20 9.16
N GLY A 209 4.34 19.54 10.27
CA GLY A 209 4.69 20.23 11.51
C GLY A 209 5.88 21.17 11.33
N ASP A 210 5.98 22.19 12.16
CA ASP A 210 7.17 23.05 12.23
C ASP A 210 8.26 22.38 13.11
N TYR A 211 9.30 21.89 12.46
CA TYR A 211 10.45 21.25 13.12
C TYR A 211 11.70 22.13 13.12
N SER A 212 11.60 23.40 12.73
CA SER A 212 12.74 24.33 12.59
C SER A 212 13.57 24.50 13.89
N LYS A 213 12.95 24.25 15.05
CA LYS A 213 13.60 24.32 16.37
C LYS A 213 14.15 22.99 16.86
N LEU A 214 14.04 21.93 16.09
CA LEU A 214 14.48 20.58 16.44
C LEU A 214 15.69 20.18 15.59
N PRO A 215 16.93 20.41 16.08
CA PRO A 215 18.15 20.19 15.28
C PRO A 215 18.38 18.72 14.92
N ASN A 216 17.72 17.80 15.61
CA ASN A 216 17.79 16.36 15.37
C ASN A 216 16.63 15.83 14.51
N VAL A 217 15.83 16.70 13.87
CA VAL A 217 14.78 16.31 12.92
C VAL A 217 15.22 16.63 11.49
N HIS A 218 15.15 15.63 10.63
CA HIS A 218 15.61 15.70 9.25
C HIS A 218 14.50 15.26 8.29
N ILE A 219 14.07 16.15 7.40
CA ILE A 219 13.07 15.88 6.37
C ILE A 219 13.82 15.68 5.04
N LEU A 220 14.01 14.42 4.64
CA LEU A 220 14.83 14.07 3.46
C LEU A 220 14.06 14.11 2.14
N GLY A 221 12.73 14.38 2.19
CA GLY A 221 11.90 14.38 0.99
C GLY A 221 11.66 13.00 0.40
N GLU A 222 11.08 12.97 -0.80
CA GLU A 222 10.75 11.72 -1.49
C GLU A 222 12.02 11.04 -2.02
N LYS A 223 12.05 9.71 -1.90
CA LYS A 223 13.09 8.84 -2.47
C LYS A 223 12.46 7.78 -3.36
N PRO A 224 13.14 7.35 -4.43
CA PRO A 224 12.69 6.22 -5.22
C PRO A 224 12.46 4.98 -4.34
N HIS A 225 11.35 4.27 -4.54
CA HIS A 225 10.99 3.10 -3.72
C HIS A 225 12.12 2.06 -3.62
N GLN A 226 12.85 1.85 -4.70
CA GLN A 226 13.99 0.91 -4.75
C GLN A 226 15.18 1.32 -3.86
N GLU A 227 15.29 2.61 -3.53
CA GLU A 227 16.37 3.12 -2.66
C GLU A 227 16.00 3.01 -1.17
N LEU A 228 14.72 2.93 -0.80
CA LEU A 228 14.25 2.92 0.58
C LEU A 228 14.89 1.80 1.41
N LYS A 229 15.15 0.65 0.79
CA LYS A 229 15.83 -0.46 1.45
C LYS A 229 17.23 -0.10 1.98
N ARG A 230 17.98 0.80 1.30
CA ARG A 230 19.30 1.27 1.75
C ARG A 230 19.19 2.07 3.05
N TYR A 231 18.14 2.88 3.19
CA TYR A 231 17.88 3.63 4.42
C TYR A 231 17.51 2.69 5.56
N LEU A 232 16.66 1.69 5.30
CA LEU A 232 16.17 0.74 6.31
C LEU A 232 17.30 -0.05 6.98
N THR A 233 18.42 -0.33 6.29
CA THR A 233 19.59 -0.99 6.90
C THR A 233 20.31 -0.15 7.95
N HIS A 234 20.03 1.15 8.02
CA HIS A 234 20.67 2.09 8.94
C HIS A 234 19.67 2.76 9.88
N ILE A 235 18.45 2.22 9.99
CA ILE A 235 17.40 2.69 10.89
C ILE A 235 17.31 1.73 12.08
N ASP A 236 17.35 2.28 13.29
CA ASP A 236 17.25 1.52 14.54
C ASP A 236 15.79 1.20 14.89
N VAL A 237 14.89 2.16 14.67
CA VAL A 237 13.45 1.99 14.89
C VAL A 237 12.67 2.71 13.79
N ALA A 238 11.79 1.98 13.12
CA ALA A 238 10.85 2.54 12.16
C ALA A 238 9.51 2.86 12.83
N LEU A 239 8.95 4.02 12.53
CA LEU A 239 7.73 4.52 13.16
C LEU A 239 6.52 4.44 12.23
N ILE A 240 5.36 4.18 12.83
CA ILE A 240 4.03 4.41 12.24
C ILE A 240 3.24 5.28 13.23
N PRO A 241 3.57 6.58 13.33
CA PRO A 241 3.01 7.49 14.32
C PRO A 241 1.75 8.15 13.75
N PHE A 242 0.69 7.38 13.56
CA PHE A 242 -0.54 7.90 13.00
C PHE A 242 -1.49 8.40 14.08
N GLN A 243 -2.21 9.49 13.80
CA GLN A 243 -3.31 9.94 14.62
C GLN A 243 -4.45 8.93 14.57
N TYR A 244 -5.25 8.84 15.65
CA TYR A 244 -6.51 8.08 15.64
C TYR A 244 -7.57 8.86 14.85
N HIS A 245 -7.76 8.46 13.61
CA HIS A 245 -8.70 9.07 12.68
C HIS A 245 -9.40 7.94 11.88
N PRO A 246 -10.65 8.11 11.42
CA PRO A 246 -11.33 7.06 10.64
C PRO A 246 -10.47 6.44 9.53
N ILE A 247 -9.72 7.27 8.78
CA ILE A 247 -8.82 6.79 7.72
C ILE A 247 -7.73 5.86 8.29
N THR A 248 -7.07 6.28 9.37
CA THR A 248 -5.94 5.52 9.93
C THR A 248 -6.37 4.28 10.69
N LEU A 249 -7.54 4.33 11.35
CA LEU A 249 -8.13 3.15 12.01
C LEU A 249 -8.54 2.06 11.02
N ALA A 250 -8.85 2.44 9.79
CA ALA A 250 -9.20 1.52 8.71
C ALA A 250 -8.05 1.24 7.73
N THR A 251 -6.84 1.74 8.01
CA THR A 251 -5.68 1.56 7.13
C THR A 251 -4.93 0.28 7.48
N ASN A 252 -4.63 -0.54 6.47
CA ASN A 252 -3.62 -1.60 6.54
C ASN A 252 -2.29 -1.04 6.01
N PRO A 253 -1.31 -0.65 6.86
CA PRO A 253 -0.17 0.15 6.45
C PRO A 253 0.89 -0.69 5.70
N VAL A 254 1.06 -0.47 4.40
CA VAL A 254 2.07 -1.16 3.54
C VAL A 254 3.47 -1.09 4.16
N LYS A 255 3.84 0.08 4.72
CA LYS A 255 5.17 0.29 5.32
C LYS A 255 5.49 -0.67 6.47
N ALA A 256 4.48 -1.15 7.20
CA ALA A 256 4.69 -2.13 8.25
C ALA A 256 5.32 -3.41 7.69
N TYR A 257 4.79 -3.91 6.58
CA TYR A 257 5.31 -5.12 5.92
C TYR A 257 6.74 -4.91 5.37
N GLU A 258 7.03 -3.72 4.80
CA GLU A 258 8.36 -3.39 4.28
C GLU A 258 9.40 -3.26 5.40
N TYR A 259 9.03 -2.64 6.52
CA TYR A 259 9.86 -2.55 7.72
C TYR A 259 10.16 -3.94 8.28
N LEU A 260 9.14 -4.77 8.45
CA LEU A 260 9.29 -6.14 8.96
C LEU A 260 10.13 -7.01 8.00
N ALA A 261 9.94 -6.86 6.68
CA ALA A 261 10.74 -7.57 5.67
C ALA A 261 12.23 -7.22 5.75
N SER A 262 12.54 -5.98 6.11
CA SER A 262 13.92 -5.50 6.32
C SER A 262 14.48 -5.91 7.70
N GLY A 263 13.66 -6.48 8.57
CA GLY A 263 14.03 -6.87 9.93
C GLY A 263 14.11 -5.70 10.92
N VAL A 264 13.75 -4.48 10.53
CA VAL A 264 13.79 -3.29 11.40
C VAL A 264 12.72 -3.39 12.49
N ARG A 265 13.04 -2.92 13.71
CA ARG A 265 12.05 -2.80 14.80
C ARG A 265 11.01 -1.75 14.45
N VAL A 266 9.74 -2.07 14.69
CA VAL A 266 8.61 -1.19 14.34
C VAL A 266 7.86 -0.77 15.59
N LEU A 267 7.63 0.54 15.73
CA LEU A 267 6.79 1.12 16.77
C LEU A 267 5.65 1.90 16.11
N SER A 268 4.43 1.55 16.45
CA SER A 268 3.21 2.16 15.92
C SER A 268 2.32 2.71 17.03
N THR A 269 1.51 3.72 16.74
CA THR A 269 0.29 3.95 17.51
C THR A 269 -0.60 2.71 17.38
N ALA A 270 -1.48 2.45 18.36
CA ALA A 270 -2.28 1.23 18.43
C ALA A 270 -3.41 1.21 17.40
N LEU A 271 -3.03 1.15 16.13
CA LEU A 271 -3.95 0.96 15.00
C LEU A 271 -4.40 -0.51 14.96
N PRO A 272 -5.66 -0.81 14.61
CA PRO A 272 -6.17 -2.18 14.58
C PRO A 272 -5.28 -3.16 13.81
N GLU A 273 -4.87 -2.79 12.60
CA GLU A 273 -4.00 -3.63 11.76
C GLU A 273 -2.57 -3.79 12.32
N CYS A 274 -2.05 -2.79 13.03
CA CYS A 274 -0.75 -2.89 13.69
C CYS A 274 -0.81 -3.76 14.97
N ILE A 275 -1.91 -3.69 15.72
CA ILE A 275 -2.17 -4.59 16.87
C ILE A 275 -2.22 -6.05 16.39
N ALA A 276 -2.87 -6.31 15.27
CA ALA A 276 -2.93 -7.65 14.67
C ALA A 276 -1.55 -8.20 14.23
N MET A 277 -0.54 -7.34 14.11
CA MET A 277 0.84 -7.72 13.78
C MET A 277 1.73 -7.96 15.01
N GLU A 278 1.21 -7.81 16.23
CA GLU A 278 1.99 -8.13 17.45
C GLU A 278 2.36 -9.64 17.50
N PRO A 279 3.53 -10.01 18.00
CA PRO A 279 4.55 -9.16 18.64
C PRO A 279 5.57 -8.52 17.66
N HIS A 280 5.39 -8.67 16.34
CA HIS A 280 6.35 -8.20 15.34
C HIS A 280 6.34 -6.67 15.18
N VAL A 281 5.20 -6.03 15.40
CA VAL A 281 5.03 -4.58 15.55
C VAL A 281 4.73 -4.30 17.02
N THR A 282 5.48 -3.38 17.63
CA THR A 282 5.16 -2.89 18.97
C THR A 282 4.14 -1.77 18.83
N THR A 283 3.02 -1.85 19.54
CA THR A 283 1.99 -0.79 19.50
C THR A 283 1.92 0.01 20.82
N ALA A 284 1.48 1.25 20.73
CA ALA A 284 1.35 2.14 21.88
C ALA A 284 0.02 2.90 21.86
N THR A 285 -0.66 2.98 23.00
CA THR A 285 -2.02 3.54 23.12
C THR A 285 -2.04 5.03 23.44
N THR A 286 -0.97 5.55 24.04
CA THR A 286 -0.83 6.97 24.41
C THR A 286 0.56 7.49 23.99
N HIS A 287 0.74 8.82 23.93
CA HIS A 287 2.05 9.41 23.69
C HIS A 287 3.09 8.97 24.73
N ASP A 288 2.73 8.92 26.02
CA ASP A 288 3.67 8.51 27.08
C ASP A 288 4.05 7.02 26.94
N ASP A 289 3.10 6.15 26.62
CA ASP A 289 3.36 4.73 26.34
C ASP A 289 4.30 4.60 25.11
N PHE A 290 4.04 5.37 24.05
CA PHE A 290 4.88 5.39 22.86
C PHE A 290 6.31 5.82 23.18
N LEU A 291 6.48 6.91 23.91
CA LEU A 291 7.80 7.41 24.32
C LEU A 291 8.52 6.44 25.25
N GLY A 292 7.80 5.78 26.15
CA GLY A 292 8.34 4.74 27.04
C GLY A 292 8.84 3.52 26.24
N LYS A 293 8.05 3.03 25.29
CA LYS A 293 8.43 1.91 24.40
C LYS A 293 9.58 2.28 23.48
N LEU A 294 9.57 3.50 22.92
CA LEU A 294 10.69 4.00 22.12
C LEU A 294 11.98 4.06 22.94
N SER A 295 11.92 4.56 24.19
CA SER A 295 13.04 4.56 25.11
C SER A 295 13.59 3.15 25.35
N SER A 296 12.71 2.20 25.61
CA SER A 296 13.11 0.79 25.79
C SER A 296 13.82 0.24 24.55
N MET A 297 13.27 0.47 23.35
CA MET A 297 13.87 0.03 22.10
C MET A 297 15.25 0.65 21.84
N LEU A 298 15.46 1.91 22.20
CA LEU A 298 16.73 2.61 22.03
C LEU A 298 17.82 2.14 23.01
N HIS A 299 17.45 1.73 24.22
CA HIS A 299 18.39 1.31 25.25
C HIS A 299 18.68 -0.20 25.28
N HIS A 300 17.80 -1.01 24.71
CA HIS A 300 17.99 -2.46 24.67
C HIS A 300 18.28 -2.91 23.24
N PRO A 301 19.31 -3.75 23.04
CA PRO A 301 19.63 -4.29 21.72
C PRO A 301 18.49 -5.17 21.21
N ASP A 302 18.33 -5.18 19.92
CA ASP A 302 17.47 -6.15 19.24
C ASP A 302 18.11 -7.54 19.27
N THR A 303 17.29 -8.58 19.35
CA THR A 303 17.79 -9.96 19.26
C THR A 303 17.67 -10.47 17.83
N GLU A 304 18.58 -11.33 17.42
CA GLU A 304 18.51 -11.95 16.09
C GLU A 304 17.22 -12.79 15.94
N GLU A 305 16.76 -13.43 17.03
CA GLU A 305 15.49 -14.15 17.05
C GLU A 305 14.30 -13.25 16.72
N HIS A 306 14.18 -12.09 17.38
CA HIS A 306 13.09 -11.13 17.09
C HIS A 306 13.17 -10.58 15.66
N LYS A 307 14.37 -10.29 15.19
CA LYS A 307 14.60 -9.84 13.82
C LYS A 307 14.17 -10.89 12.79
N LEU A 308 14.59 -12.15 12.99
CA LEU A 308 14.18 -13.26 12.12
C LEU A 308 12.67 -13.51 12.19
N GLY A 309 12.05 -13.36 13.35
CA GLY A 309 10.59 -13.45 13.52
C GLY A 309 9.85 -12.40 12.68
N ARG A 310 10.32 -11.13 12.68
CA ARG A 310 9.76 -10.06 11.83
C ARG A 310 9.87 -10.38 10.34
N ILE A 311 11.05 -10.83 9.91
CA ILE A 311 11.29 -11.22 8.52
C ILE A 311 10.41 -12.42 8.11
N ALA A 312 10.26 -13.41 8.98
CA ALA A 312 9.41 -14.57 8.73
C ALA A 312 7.93 -14.16 8.56
N TYR A 313 7.42 -13.35 9.48
CA TYR A 313 6.06 -12.80 9.37
C TYR A 313 5.83 -12.06 8.04
N ALA A 314 6.75 -11.16 7.67
CA ALA A 314 6.65 -10.45 6.40
C ALA A 314 6.71 -11.41 5.19
N ARG A 315 7.49 -12.49 5.27
CA ARG A 315 7.63 -13.49 4.20
C ARG A 315 6.34 -14.28 3.95
N GLU A 316 5.54 -14.50 4.98
CA GLU A 316 4.21 -15.10 4.87
C GLU A 316 3.16 -14.11 4.33
N ASN A 317 3.49 -12.82 4.34
CA ASN A 317 2.60 -11.73 3.96
C ASN A 317 3.15 -10.92 2.78
N ARG A 318 3.62 -11.57 1.71
CA ARG A 318 4.15 -10.91 0.51
C ARG A 318 3.03 -10.57 -0.49
N TRP A 319 3.34 -9.67 -1.42
CA TRP A 319 2.43 -9.37 -2.53
C TRP A 319 2.14 -10.58 -3.43
N VAL A 320 3.02 -11.56 -3.49
CA VAL A 320 2.79 -12.81 -4.23
C VAL A 320 1.56 -13.54 -3.70
N GLU A 321 1.45 -13.72 -2.38
CA GLU A 321 0.29 -14.36 -1.74
C GLU A 321 -1.00 -13.53 -1.93
N ARG A 322 -0.87 -12.21 -1.96
CA ARG A 322 -1.99 -11.29 -2.24
C ARG A 322 -2.44 -11.41 -3.70
N GLY A 323 -1.49 -11.52 -4.63
CA GLY A 323 -1.76 -11.74 -6.05
C GLY A 323 -2.49 -13.05 -6.32
N LEU A 324 -2.07 -14.15 -5.67
CA LEU A 324 -2.77 -15.44 -5.78
C LEU A 324 -4.21 -15.35 -5.28
N LYS A 325 -4.45 -14.65 -4.17
CA LYS A 325 -5.81 -14.42 -3.66
C LYS A 325 -6.64 -13.55 -4.61
N ALA A 326 -6.03 -12.52 -5.19
CA ALA A 326 -6.70 -11.67 -6.19
C ALA A 326 -7.05 -12.44 -7.47
N ASP A 327 -6.18 -13.33 -7.95
CA ASP A 327 -6.46 -14.23 -9.07
C ASP A 327 -7.64 -15.16 -8.76
N GLN A 328 -7.71 -15.75 -7.57
CA GLN A 328 -8.85 -16.56 -7.14
C GLN A 328 -10.17 -15.77 -7.18
N VAL A 329 -10.17 -14.53 -6.67
CA VAL A 329 -11.34 -13.64 -6.75
C VAL A 329 -11.77 -13.39 -8.20
N ILE A 330 -10.82 -13.08 -9.08
CA ILE A 330 -11.10 -12.83 -10.49
C ILE A 330 -11.70 -14.08 -11.15
N ARG A 331 -11.09 -15.26 -10.94
CA ARG A 331 -11.58 -16.52 -11.51
C ARG A 331 -12.99 -16.87 -11.04
N GLN A 332 -13.24 -16.70 -9.74
CA GLN A 332 -14.56 -16.94 -9.17
C GLN A 332 -15.61 -16.00 -9.77
N ALA A 333 -15.32 -14.70 -9.83
CA ALA A 333 -16.25 -13.71 -10.39
C ALA A 333 -16.55 -13.97 -11.88
N ILE A 334 -15.57 -14.48 -12.66
CA ILE A 334 -15.77 -14.88 -14.05
C ILE A 334 -16.68 -16.12 -14.13
N LEU A 335 -16.47 -17.12 -13.27
CA LEU A 335 -17.30 -18.32 -13.19
C LEU A 335 -18.75 -18.00 -12.81
N ASP A 336 -18.95 -17.10 -11.86
CA ASP A 336 -20.28 -16.66 -11.41
C ASP A 336 -21.09 -15.97 -12.51
N LYS A 337 -20.39 -15.44 -13.54
CA LYS A 337 -20.99 -14.93 -14.80
C LYS A 337 -21.25 -16.01 -15.86
N GLY A 338 -20.98 -17.27 -15.55
CA GLY A 338 -21.11 -18.38 -16.52
C GLY A 338 -20.06 -18.38 -17.63
N MET A 339 -18.96 -17.66 -17.43
CA MET A 339 -17.85 -17.59 -18.38
C MET A 339 -16.70 -18.53 -17.98
N ASN A 340 -15.87 -18.89 -18.95
CA ASN A 340 -14.69 -19.72 -18.70
C ASN A 340 -13.45 -18.85 -18.42
N PRO A 341 -12.75 -19.02 -17.29
CA PRO A 341 -11.54 -18.27 -16.98
C PRO A 341 -10.27 -18.79 -17.70
N HIS A 342 -10.39 -19.70 -18.67
CA HIS A 342 -9.25 -20.31 -19.39
C HIS A 342 -8.57 -19.38 -20.37
#